data_a15bcc720a58d4cb72ab88091f3bdd37
#
_entry.id   a15bcc720a58d4cb72ab88091f3bdd37
#
_cell.length_a   1.000
_cell.length_b   1.000
_cell.length_c   1.000
_cell.angle_alpha   90.00
_cell.angle_beta   90.00
_cell.angle_gamma   90.00
#
_symmetry.space_group_name_H-M   'P 1'
#
loop_
_entity.id
_entity.type
_entity.pdbx_description
1 polymer ?
#
loop_
_entity_poly.entity_id
_entity_poly.type
_entity_poly.pdbx_seq_one_letter_code
_entity_poly.pdbx_strand_id
1 'polypeptide(L)'
;MNAEPKKRKIWRYREEEYLESGEFYKRVTGWYDGAADLAPHLFREQKFPSFDDFYSLGGVDERFLEVQRAVERQEREDSRFLVDGQLPSLNMGRQPVIGVIYGPTGSGKSHLLRALISCDMLQPIPETVIFVTPEKNMIPPVEQTAWNLQLLESNYSCRQDGTFAPKTCTFRPDFVEMTYEEATSPENLNIEHPDNVYVNASRQGPIAIVMDECMDKLCSGSSVSVLFHALPSKLFARSANCTAFYVFVVLHNLAPRTAIGNVPTLKVNAKIHILSCHIPQFQFSRFLYSYAHNISKELVVLLKAYFAYLQQNQKFSWLTAFYSPDPVSDSFRWCVLDQRYAILPLNINIQEKFFRASKLIIKFAEAHKAQLVKRPKLTVFEPISPPPPEPQVQAEQQQRQQQ
;
A
#
# COMPACT_ATOMS: atom_id res chain seq x y z
N MET A 1 26.36 51.70 7.25
CA MET A 1 25.75 50.66 8.12
C MET A 1 24.76 49.85 7.29
N ASN A 2 25.03 48.60 7.08
CA ASN A 2 24.45 47.72 6.03
C ASN A 2 23.04 47.25 6.35
N ALA A 3 22.04 47.73 5.60
CA ALA A 3 20.64 47.24 5.66
C ALA A 3 20.37 46.05 4.69
N GLU A 4 21.39 45.44 4.09
CA GLU A 4 21.26 44.42 3.07
C GLU A 4 20.95 42.99 3.55
N PRO A 5 21.31 42.49 4.75
CA PRO A 5 21.11 41.05 5.05
C PRO A 5 19.63 40.67 5.23
N LYS A 6 18.76 41.56 5.67
CA LYS A 6 17.33 41.26 5.87
C LYS A 6 16.56 41.14 4.54
N LYS A 7 16.86 42.00 3.55
CA LYS A 7 16.18 41.93 2.24
C LYS A 7 16.55 40.66 1.46
N ARG A 8 17.85 40.28 1.43
CA ARG A 8 18.30 39.04 0.77
C ARG A 8 17.69 37.77 1.39
N LYS A 9 17.51 37.75 2.72
CA LYS A 9 16.87 36.63 3.41
C LYS A 9 15.39 36.48 3.05
N ILE A 10 14.66 37.58 2.97
CA ILE A 10 13.23 37.59 2.57
C ILE A 10 13.05 37.18 1.11
N TRP A 11 13.93 37.57 0.19
CA TRP A 11 13.89 37.18 -1.20
C TRP A 11 14.14 35.66 -1.37
N ARG A 12 15.12 35.09 -0.68
CA ARG A 12 15.36 33.63 -0.71
C ARG A 12 14.18 32.83 -0.21
N TYR A 13 13.55 33.23 0.90
CA TYR A 13 12.36 32.54 1.42
C TYR A 13 11.18 32.58 0.44
N ARG A 14 10.98 33.66 -0.29
CA ARG A 14 9.93 33.76 -1.30
C ARG A 14 10.23 32.95 -2.55
N GLU A 15 11.48 32.83 -2.92
CA GLU A 15 11.92 32.01 -4.05
C GLU A 15 11.79 30.52 -3.71
N GLU A 16 12.20 30.09 -2.52
CA GLU A 16 12.01 28.73 -2.04
C GLU A 16 10.52 28.37 -1.97
N GLU A 17 9.67 29.21 -1.37
CA GLU A 17 8.21 29.01 -1.30
C GLU A 17 7.58 28.91 -2.71
N TYR A 18 8.03 29.76 -3.64
CA TYR A 18 7.56 29.72 -5.03
C TYR A 18 7.93 28.40 -5.71
N LEU A 19 9.16 27.94 -5.55
CA LEU A 19 9.64 26.69 -6.15
C LEU A 19 8.92 25.47 -5.55
N GLU A 20 8.85 25.38 -4.22
CA GLU A 20 8.18 24.29 -3.52
C GLU A 20 6.68 24.22 -3.86
N SER A 21 6.00 25.37 -3.85
CA SER A 21 4.58 25.43 -4.22
C SER A 21 4.35 25.12 -5.69
N GLY A 22 5.31 25.48 -6.57
CA GLY A 22 5.28 25.13 -8.00
C GLY A 22 5.40 23.64 -8.23
N GLU A 23 6.31 22.97 -7.53
CA GLU A 23 6.45 21.50 -7.60
C GLU A 23 5.19 20.80 -7.05
N PHE A 24 4.67 21.26 -5.93
CA PHE A 24 3.44 20.72 -5.36
C PHE A 24 2.26 20.91 -6.33
N TYR A 25 2.13 22.10 -6.93
CA TYR A 25 1.09 22.40 -7.92
C TYR A 25 1.14 21.44 -9.11
N LYS A 26 2.32 21.19 -9.69
CA LYS A 26 2.52 20.22 -10.78
C LYS A 26 2.10 18.82 -10.38
N ARG A 27 2.45 18.39 -9.19
CA ARG A 27 2.05 17.07 -8.65
C ARG A 27 0.54 16.95 -8.53
N VAL A 28 -0.14 17.99 -8.01
CA VAL A 28 -1.59 18.02 -7.85
C VAL A 28 -2.32 17.98 -9.19
N THR A 29 -1.89 18.79 -10.15
CA THR A 29 -2.49 18.82 -11.50
C THR A 29 -2.24 17.52 -12.25
N GLY A 30 -1.02 16.98 -12.23
CA GLY A 30 -0.69 15.70 -12.85
C GLY A 30 -1.44 14.53 -12.21
N TRP A 31 -1.64 14.54 -10.88
CA TRP A 31 -2.48 13.57 -10.20
C TRP A 31 -3.95 13.67 -10.67
N TYR A 32 -4.48 14.89 -10.82
CA TYR A 32 -5.85 15.08 -11.28
C TYR A 32 -6.05 14.60 -12.73
N ASP A 33 -5.08 14.86 -13.61
CA ASP A 33 -5.12 14.39 -15.00
C ASP A 33 -5.13 12.86 -15.05
N GLY A 34 -4.26 12.20 -14.27
CA GLY A 34 -4.28 10.74 -14.15
C GLY A 34 -5.59 10.19 -13.57
N ALA A 35 -6.22 10.91 -12.63
CA ALA A 35 -7.54 10.54 -12.10
C ALA A 35 -8.65 10.73 -13.14
N ALA A 36 -8.55 11.76 -13.98
CA ALA A 36 -9.48 11.99 -15.08
C ALA A 36 -9.37 10.93 -16.19
N ASP A 37 -8.16 10.50 -16.52
CA ASP A 37 -7.91 9.40 -17.45
C ASP A 37 -8.50 8.08 -16.93
N LEU A 38 -8.35 7.81 -15.64
CA LEU A 38 -8.82 6.58 -15.02
C LEU A 38 -10.34 6.57 -14.78
N ALA A 39 -10.94 7.71 -14.43
CA ALA A 39 -12.36 7.85 -14.10
C ALA A 39 -13.00 9.10 -14.73
N PRO A 40 -13.09 9.17 -16.09
CA PRO A 40 -13.52 10.38 -16.80
C PRO A 40 -14.97 10.80 -16.53
N HIS A 41 -15.80 9.86 -16.06
CA HIS A 41 -17.19 10.16 -15.67
C HIS A 41 -17.29 10.97 -14.37
N LEU A 42 -16.26 10.97 -13.54
CA LEU A 42 -16.19 11.68 -12.26
C LEU A 42 -15.26 12.88 -12.31
N PHE A 43 -14.05 12.66 -12.82
CA PHE A 43 -13.04 13.69 -12.99
C PHE A 43 -13.12 14.21 -14.42
N ARG A 44 -13.78 15.37 -14.59
CA ARG A 44 -13.85 15.99 -15.90
C ARG A 44 -12.51 16.60 -16.26
N GLU A 45 -12.16 16.57 -17.54
CA GLU A 45 -11.01 17.30 -18.05
C GLU A 45 -11.07 18.77 -17.59
N GLN A 46 -10.02 19.21 -16.93
CA GLN A 46 -9.90 20.56 -16.39
C GLN A 46 -8.72 21.27 -17.04
N LYS A 47 -8.97 22.51 -17.45
CA LYS A 47 -7.91 23.41 -17.88
C LYS A 47 -7.43 24.18 -16.65
N PHE A 48 -6.35 23.72 -16.04
CA PHE A 48 -5.73 24.45 -14.95
C PHE A 48 -5.05 25.72 -15.43
N PRO A 49 -5.03 26.82 -14.65
CA PRO A 49 -4.23 28.00 -14.96
C PRO A 49 -2.73 27.64 -14.96
N SER A 50 -1.87 28.52 -15.51
CA SER A 50 -0.45 28.36 -15.29
C SER A 50 -0.12 28.55 -13.81
N PHE A 51 0.98 27.94 -13.32
CA PHE A 51 1.38 28.17 -11.93
C PHE A 51 1.69 29.64 -11.65
N ASP A 52 2.29 30.34 -12.60
CA ASP A 52 2.61 31.77 -12.48
C ASP A 52 1.34 32.60 -12.32
N ASP A 53 0.28 32.31 -13.07
CA ASP A 53 -1.00 32.98 -12.90
C ASP A 53 -1.64 32.64 -11.56
N PHE A 54 -1.62 31.35 -11.17
CA PHE A 54 -2.14 30.92 -9.90
C PHE A 54 -1.43 31.61 -8.73
N TYR A 55 -0.10 31.63 -8.74
CA TYR A 55 0.70 32.27 -7.71
C TYR A 55 0.51 33.79 -7.68
N SER A 56 0.65 34.47 -8.83
CA SER A 56 0.62 35.93 -8.94
C SER A 56 -0.74 36.55 -8.58
N LEU A 57 -1.83 35.79 -8.78
CA LEU A 57 -3.19 36.23 -8.43
C LEU A 57 -3.60 35.79 -7.01
N GLY A 58 -2.67 35.24 -6.22
CA GLY A 58 -2.91 34.88 -4.82
C GLY A 58 -3.58 33.53 -4.62
N GLY A 59 -3.45 32.61 -5.58
CA GLY A 59 -3.98 31.24 -5.46
C GLY A 59 -3.21 30.37 -4.45
N VAL A 60 -1.93 30.69 -4.23
CA VAL A 60 -1.14 30.08 -3.14
C VAL A 60 -1.48 30.80 -1.84
N ASP A 61 -2.65 30.49 -1.30
CA ASP A 61 -3.13 31.00 -0.02
C ASP A 61 -2.78 30.05 1.13
N GLU A 62 -3.09 30.44 2.37
CA GLU A 62 -2.81 29.61 3.55
C GLU A 62 -3.48 28.22 3.48
N ARG A 63 -4.64 28.10 2.87
CA ARG A 63 -5.34 26.80 2.72
C ARG A 63 -4.59 25.86 1.78
N PHE A 64 -4.02 26.40 0.69
CA PHE A 64 -3.21 25.63 -0.24
C PHE A 64 -1.88 25.21 0.42
N LEU A 65 -1.22 26.13 1.11
CA LEU A 65 0.03 25.86 1.85
C LEU A 65 -0.17 24.86 3.00
N GLU A 66 -1.31 24.91 3.69
CA GLU A 66 -1.66 23.94 4.72
C GLU A 66 -1.73 22.51 4.16
N VAL A 67 -2.37 22.34 2.99
CA VAL A 67 -2.47 21.02 2.34
C VAL A 67 -1.09 20.58 1.86
N GLN A 68 -0.30 21.46 1.27
CA GLN A 68 1.09 21.17 0.86
C GLN A 68 1.91 20.67 2.05
N ARG A 69 1.99 21.44 3.13
CA ARG A 69 2.74 21.06 4.35
C ARG A 69 2.25 19.74 4.95
N ALA A 70 0.94 19.46 4.86
CA ALA A 70 0.37 18.21 5.35
C ALA A 70 0.78 17.00 4.51
N VAL A 71 0.91 17.15 3.18
CA VAL A 71 1.44 16.11 2.29
C VAL A 71 2.92 15.88 2.56
N GLU A 72 3.73 16.93 2.55
CA GLU A 72 5.17 16.85 2.76
C GLU A 72 5.54 16.22 4.11
N ARG A 73 4.78 16.57 5.17
CA ARG A 73 4.95 15.95 6.49
C ARG A 73 4.67 14.47 6.43
N GLN A 74 3.54 14.07 5.83
CA GLN A 74 3.15 12.67 5.71
C GLN A 74 4.18 11.87 4.92
N GLU A 75 4.62 12.37 3.77
CA GLU A 75 5.62 11.70 2.94
C GLU A 75 6.97 11.54 3.65
N ARG A 76 7.37 12.55 4.43
CA ARG A 76 8.59 12.48 5.25
C ARG A 76 8.48 11.45 6.37
N GLU A 77 7.31 11.31 6.98
CA GLU A 77 7.06 10.29 7.98
C GLU A 77 7.04 8.89 7.35
N ASP A 78 6.36 8.74 6.22
CA ASP A 78 6.19 7.48 5.51
C ASP A 78 7.52 6.98 4.91
N SER A 79 8.39 7.88 4.45
CA SER A 79 9.68 7.53 3.85
C SER A 79 10.58 6.68 4.77
N ARG A 80 10.36 6.74 6.08
CA ARG A 80 11.10 5.94 7.07
C ARG A 80 10.78 4.44 7.00
N PHE A 81 9.65 4.10 6.41
CA PHE A 81 9.14 2.72 6.31
C PHE A 81 9.24 2.16 4.90
N LEU A 82 9.59 3.00 3.93
CA LEU A 82 9.66 2.63 2.53
C LEU A 82 11.11 2.44 2.10
N VAL A 83 11.31 1.46 1.23
CA VAL A 83 12.56 1.28 0.49
C VAL A 83 12.19 1.32 -1.00
N ASP A 84 12.78 2.26 -1.73
CA ASP A 84 12.46 2.50 -3.15
C ASP A 84 10.95 2.67 -3.44
N GLY A 85 10.24 3.31 -2.51
CA GLY A 85 8.80 3.55 -2.61
C GLY A 85 7.90 2.34 -2.30
N GLN A 86 8.47 1.22 -1.86
CA GLN A 86 7.78 -0.02 -1.54
C GLN A 86 7.86 -0.33 -0.05
N LEU A 87 6.87 -1.03 0.49
CA LEU A 87 6.97 -1.60 1.82
C LEU A 87 7.82 -2.87 1.77
N PRO A 88 8.82 -3.01 2.66
CA PRO A 88 9.69 -4.18 2.68
C PRO A 88 8.96 -5.48 3.04
N SER A 89 7.88 -5.38 3.82
CA SER A 89 7.10 -6.52 4.28
C SER A 89 5.71 -6.08 4.75
N LEU A 90 4.82 -7.05 4.87
CA LEU A 90 3.55 -6.89 5.59
C LEU A 90 3.84 -7.06 7.08
N ASN A 91 4.15 -5.96 7.75
CA ASN A 91 4.39 -5.99 9.19
C ASN A 91 3.08 -6.21 9.94
N MET A 92 2.87 -7.43 10.39
CA MET A 92 1.67 -7.86 11.09
C MET A 92 1.72 -7.54 12.60
N GLY A 93 2.87 -7.10 13.09
CA GLY A 93 3.11 -6.87 14.51
C GLY A 93 3.18 -8.16 15.33
N ARG A 94 3.39 -8.00 16.63
CA ARG A 94 3.52 -9.10 17.60
C ARG A 94 2.17 -9.39 18.28
N GLN A 95 1.16 -9.79 17.52
CA GLN A 95 -0.16 -10.11 18.05
C GLN A 95 -0.88 -11.08 17.12
N PRO A 96 -1.96 -11.73 17.56
CA PRO A 96 -2.77 -12.57 16.69
C PRO A 96 -3.31 -11.78 15.51
N VAL A 97 -3.13 -12.30 14.33
CA VAL A 97 -3.59 -11.67 13.09
C VAL A 97 -4.43 -12.64 12.29
N ILE A 98 -5.62 -12.22 11.94
CA ILE A 98 -6.47 -12.91 10.99
C ILE A 98 -6.35 -12.20 9.65
N GLY A 99 -5.89 -12.95 8.63
CA GLY A 99 -5.87 -12.54 7.24
C GLY A 99 -6.92 -13.29 6.44
N VAL A 100 -7.65 -12.61 5.58
CA VAL A 100 -8.61 -13.27 4.68
C VAL A 100 -8.23 -13.02 3.25
N ILE A 101 -8.07 -14.09 2.48
CA ILE A 101 -7.69 -14.06 1.07
C ILE A 101 -8.92 -14.44 0.24
N TYR A 102 -9.29 -13.52 -0.67
CA TYR A 102 -10.48 -13.67 -1.50
C TYR A 102 -10.11 -13.84 -2.96
N GLY A 103 -10.71 -14.84 -3.61
CA GLY A 103 -10.55 -14.99 -5.05
C GLY A 103 -11.22 -16.28 -5.57
N PRO A 104 -11.70 -16.28 -6.80
CA PRO A 104 -12.26 -17.49 -7.41
C PRO A 104 -11.21 -18.58 -7.54
N THR A 105 -11.66 -19.81 -7.83
CA THR A 105 -10.76 -20.92 -8.16
C THR A 105 -9.87 -20.54 -9.34
N GLY A 106 -8.59 -20.88 -9.27
CA GLY A 106 -7.60 -20.54 -10.30
C GLY A 106 -7.07 -19.11 -10.26
N SER A 107 -7.42 -18.31 -9.27
CA SER A 107 -6.92 -16.93 -9.13
C SER A 107 -5.50 -16.81 -8.56
N GLY A 108 -4.85 -17.92 -8.22
CA GLY A 108 -3.49 -17.94 -7.68
C GLY A 108 -3.38 -17.79 -6.16
N LYS A 109 -4.46 -18.05 -5.39
CA LYS A 109 -4.47 -17.93 -3.92
C LYS A 109 -3.37 -18.73 -3.23
N SER A 110 -3.24 -20.01 -3.58
CA SER A 110 -2.21 -20.88 -3.00
C SER A 110 -0.79 -20.41 -3.36
N HIS A 111 -0.61 -19.92 -4.58
CA HIS A 111 0.67 -19.36 -5.00
C HIS A 111 1.02 -18.11 -4.19
N LEU A 112 0.05 -17.18 -3.98
CA LEU A 112 0.24 -16.01 -3.13
C LEU A 112 0.59 -16.40 -1.70
N LEU A 113 -0.14 -17.36 -1.11
CA LEU A 113 0.14 -17.84 0.25
C LEU A 113 1.56 -18.37 0.40
N ARG A 114 1.98 -19.23 -0.54
CA ARG A 114 3.36 -19.72 -0.57
C ARG A 114 4.37 -18.59 -0.65
N ALA A 115 4.11 -17.59 -1.51
CA ALA A 115 4.99 -16.44 -1.65
C ALA A 115 5.04 -15.57 -0.38
N LEU A 116 3.90 -15.30 0.25
CA LEU A 116 3.83 -14.52 1.50
C LEU A 116 4.72 -15.13 2.60
N ILE A 117 4.75 -16.46 2.68
CA ILE A 117 5.51 -17.18 3.71
C ILE A 117 6.97 -17.39 3.27
N SER A 118 7.21 -17.85 2.04
CA SER A 118 8.55 -18.21 1.58
C SER A 118 9.43 -17.04 1.18
N CYS A 119 8.84 -15.91 0.82
CA CYS A 119 9.57 -14.71 0.38
C CYS A 119 9.77 -13.67 1.50
N ASP A 120 9.67 -14.08 2.76
CA ASP A 120 9.86 -13.21 3.93
C ASP A 120 8.95 -11.96 3.94
N MET A 121 7.80 -12.05 3.26
CA MET A 121 6.85 -10.93 3.17
C MET A 121 6.07 -10.72 4.47
N LEU A 122 6.03 -11.72 5.35
CA LEU A 122 5.42 -11.62 6.69
C LEU A 122 6.49 -11.33 7.73
N GLN A 123 6.22 -10.36 8.60
CA GLN A 123 7.08 -10.06 9.73
C GLN A 123 6.28 -10.03 11.04
N PRO A 124 6.65 -10.83 12.04
CA PRO A 124 7.73 -11.84 12.11
C PRO A 124 7.54 -13.03 11.17
N ILE A 125 8.66 -13.64 10.73
CA ILE A 125 8.63 -14.80 9.83
C ILE A 125 8.10 -16.03 10.58
N PRO A 126 7.11 -16.80 10.05
CA PRO A 126 6.61 -18.01 10.69
C PRO A 126 7.68 -19.11 10.77
N GLU A 127 7.84 -19.73 11.93
CA GLU A 127 8.69 -20.89 12.14
C GLU A 127 7.94 -22.22 11.95
N THR A 128 6.62 -22.19 12.10
CA THR A 128 5.76 -23.33 11.82
C THR A 128 4.60 -22.89 10.93
N VAL A 129 4.34 -23.66 9.89
CA VAL A 129 3.16 -23.52 9.02
C VAL A 129 2.23 -24.71 9.25
N ILE A 130 1.02 -24.44 9.71
CA ILE A 130 -0.02 -25.46 9.90
C ILE A 130 -1.04 -25.28 8.79
N PHE A 131 -1.09 -26.27 7.87
CA PHE A 131 -2.01 -26.24 6.73
C PHE A 131 -3.26 -27.06 7.04
N VAL A 132 -4.41 -26.43 7.05
CA VAL A 132 -5.68 -27.01 7.46
C VAL A 132 -6.61 -27.14 6.27
N THR A 133 -7.08 -28.36 6.01
CA THR A 133 -8.08 -28.68 4.99
C THR A 133 -9.30 -29.36 5.61
N PRO A 134 -10.46 -29.39 4.95
CA PRO A 134 -11.65 -30.07 5.48
C PRO A 134 -11.43 -31.55 5.76
N GLU A 135 -10.69 -32.23 4.90
CA GLU A 135 -10.43 -33.68 4.96
C GLU A 135 -8.97 -33.96 4.60
N LYS A 136 -8.49 -35.15 4.96
CA LYS A 136 -7.13 -35.64 4.60
C LYS A 136 -6.99 -35.76 3.07
N ASN A 137 -5.78 -35.50 2.59
CA ASN A 137 -5.42 -35.66 1.18
C ASN A 137 -6.21 -34.74 0.20
N MET A 138 -6.77 -33.64 0.67
CA MET A 138 -7.42 -32.66 -0.21
C MET A 138 -6.41 -31.79 -0.95
N ILE A 139 -5.18 -31.69 -0.48
CA ILE A 139 -4.12 -30.98 -1.19
C ILE A 139 -3.67 -31.86 -2.37
N PRO A 140 -3.84 -31.38 -3.62
CA PRO A 140 -3.34 -32.13 -4.78
C PRO A 140 -1.83 -32.38 -4.66
N PRO A 141 -1.31 -33.54 -5.10
CA PRO A 141 0.12 -33.84 -4.99
C PRO A 141 1.04 -32.82 -5.62
N VAL A 142 0.59 -32.17 -6.71
CA VAL A 142 1.32 -31.07 -7.36
C VAL A 142 1.41 -29.86 -6.45
N GLU A 143 0.34 -29.50 -5.75
CA GLU A 143 0.30 -28.40 -4.80
C GLU A 143 1.15 -28.71 -3.56
N GLN A 144 1.06 -29.92 -3.02
CA GLN A 144 1.90 -30.37 -1.91
C GLN A 144 3.39 -30.33 -2.28
N THR A 145 3.73 -30.77 -3.48
CA THR A 145 5.10 -30.67 -4.01
C THR A 145 5.52 -29.19 -4.10
N ALA A 146 4.65 -28.30 -4.59
CA ALA A 146 4.95 -26.88 -4.69
C ALA A 146 5.17 -26.23 -3.31
N TRP A 147 4.39 -26.60 -2.28
CA TRP A 147 4.62 -26.15 -0.91
C TRP A 147 5.98 -26.64 -0.39
N ASN A 148 6.28 -27.93 -0.55
CA ASN A 148 7.54 -28.50 -0.11
C ASN A 148 8.74 -27.83 -0.80
N LEU A 149 8.72 -27.70 -2.11
CA LEU A 149 9.79 -27.05 -2.86
C LEU A 149 9.97 -25.60 -2.46
N GLN A 150 8.90 -24.86 -2.34
CA GLN A 150 8.96 -23.43 -2.10
C GLN A 150 9.30 -23.07 -0.64
N LEU A 151 8.78 -23.82 0.32
CA LEU A 151 9.06 -23.58 1.75
C LEU A 151 10.33 -24.28 2.22
N LEU A 152 10.50 -25.56 1.83
CA LEU A 152 11.53 -26.41 2.40
C LEU A 152 12.85 -26.40 1.59
N GLU A 153 12.77 -26.16 0.29
CA GLU A 153 13.93 -26.22 -0.61
C GLU A 153 14.29 -24.87 -1.23
N SER A 154 13.44 -23.85 -1.09
CA SER A 154 13.74 -22.53 -1.65
C SER A 154 14.94 -21.91 -0.97
N ASN A 155 16.02 -21.73 -1.74
CA ASN A 155 17.21 -21.01 -1.32
C ASN A 155 17.15 -19.51 -1.66
N TYR A 156 15.97 -19.02 -2.06
CA TYR A 156 15.79 -17.66 -2.52
C TYR A 156 14.69 -16.95 -1.74
N SER A 157 14.94 -15.69 -1.41
CA SER A 157 13.93 -14.75 -0.93
C SER A 157 13.60 -13.73 -2.01
N CYS A 158 12.35 -13.27 -2.03
CA CYS A 158 11.95 -12.17 -2.89
C CYS A 158 12.48 -10.86 -2.31
N ARG A 159 13.22 -10.10 -3.12
CA ARG A 159 13.62 -8.73 -2.77
C ARG A 159 12.47 -7.76 -3.01
N GLN A 160 12.60 -6.56 -2.46
CA GLN A 160 11.62 -5.47 -2.60
C GLN A 160 11.39 -5.02 -4.06
N ASP A 161 12.42 -5.13 -4.90
CA ASP A 161 12.33 -4.86 -6.34
C ASP A 161 11.66 -6.00 -7.13
N GLY A 162 11.16 -7.04 -6.43
CA GLY A 162 10.58 -8.23 -7.03
C GLY A 162 11.59 -9.22 -7.61
N THR A 163 12.88 -8.98 -7.43
CA THR A 163 13.91 -9.95 -7.82
C THR A 163 14.13 -10.99 -6.72
N PHE A 164 14.60 -12.17 -7.11
CA PHE A 164 14.94 -13.22 -6.16
C PHE A 164 16.43 -13.17 -5.84
N ALA A 165 16.76 -13.23 -4.56
CA ALA A 165 18.13 -13.32 -4.08
C ALA A 165 18.33 -14.60 -3.26
N PRO A 166 19.55 -15.14 -3.22
CA PRO A 166 19.86 -16.25 -2.31
C PRO A 166 19.49 -15.84 -0.88
N LYS A 167 18.79 -16.74 -0.16
CA LYS A 167 18.54 -16.54 1.27
C LYS A 167 19.86 -16.54 2.02
N THR A 168 20.03 -15.54 2.85
CA THR A 168 21.16 -15.46 3.78
C THR A 168 20.99 -16.43 4.97
N CYS A 169 19.75 -16.87 5.21
CA CYS A 169 19.41 -17.84 6.23
C CYS A 169 18.74 -19.07 5.59
N THR A 170 19.25 -20.26 5.92
CA THR A 170 18.68 -21.55 5.49
C THR A 170 17.48 -21.98 6.33
N PHE A 171 16.85 -21.06 7.01
CA PHE A 171 15.70 -21.34 7.87
C PHE A 171 14.54 -21.90 7.03
N ARG A 172 14.06 -23.05 7.45
CA ARG A 172 12.92 -23.74 6.83
C ARG A 172 11.83 -23.89 7.89
N PRO A 173 10.64 -23.33 7.67
CA PRO A 173 9.56 -23.53 8.62
C PRO A 173 9.12 -25.01 8.63
N ASP A 174 8.78 -25.50 9.81
CA ASP A 174 8.12 -26.79 9.93
C ASP A 174 6.75 -26.72 9.25
N PHE A 175 6.41 -27.75 8.46
CA PHE A 175 5.14 -27.83 7.76
C PHE A 175 4.30 -28.98 8.32
N VAL A 176 3.13 -28.65 8.88
CA VAL A 176 2.21 -29.60 9.51
C VAL A 176 0.88 -29.57 8.77
N GLU A 177 0.47 -30.72 8.22
CA GLU A 177 -0.87 -30.90 7.63
C GLU A 177 -1.86 -31.39 8.67
N MET A 178 -3.03 -30.77 8.73
CA MET A 178 -4.11 -31.15 9.63
C MET A 178 -5.46 -31.08 8.92
N THR A 179 -6.38 -31.94 9.32
CA THR A 179 -7.78 -31.75 8.96
C THR A 179 -8.39 -30.64 9.83
N TYR A 180 -9.49 -30.06 9.34
CA TYR A 180 -10.26 -29.08 10.13
C TYR A 180 -10.72 -29.67 11.48
N GLU A 181 -11.08 -30.93 11.52
CA GLU A 181 -11.51 -31.61 12.74
C GLU A 181 -10.36 -31.79 13.73
N GLU A 182 -9.18 -32.18 13.26
CA GLU A 182 -7.97 -32.23 14.08
C GLU A 182 -7.58 -30.84 14.60
N ALA A 183 -7.60 -29.82 13.71
CA ALA A 183 -7.25 -28.45 14.08
C ALA A 183 -8.18 -27.82 15.14
N THR A 184 -9.44 -28.24 15.14
CA THR A 184 -10.46 -27.77 16.07
C THR A 184 -10.85 -28.79 17.14
N SER A 185 -10.07 -29.85 17.30
CA SER A 185 -10.31 -30.88 18.29
C SER A 185 -10.16 -30.35 19.72
N PRO A 186 -10.85 -30.95 20.71
CA PRO A 186 -10.71 -30.56 22.12
C PRO A 186 -9.25 -30.61 22.59
N GLU A 187 -8.46 -31.56 22.12
CA GLU A 187 -7.04 -31.72 22.46
C GLU A 187 -6.23 -30.49 21.98
N ASN A 188 -6.43 -30.09 20.72
CA ASN A 188 -5.72 -28.96 20.13
C ASN A 188 -6.26 -27.59 20.56
N LEU A 189 -7.49 -27.49 21.04
CA LEU A 189 -8.03 -26.26 21.62
C LEU A 189 -7.72 -26.11 23.11
N ASN A 190 -7.28 -27.20 23.78
CA ASN A 190 -6.86 -27.19 25.18
C ASN A 190 -5.33 -27.02 25.29
N ILE A 191 -4.90 -25.86 25.74
CA ILE A 191 -3.47 -25.54 25.92
C ILE A 191 -2.75 -26.38 26.97
N GLU A 192 -3.49 -27.07 27.83
CA GLU A 192 -2.93 -27.95 28.87
C GLU A 192 -2.68 -29.37 28.32
N HIS A 193 -3.19 -29.69 27.12
CA HIS A 193 -3.00 -31.01 26.55
C HIS A 193 -1.55 -31.19 26.06
N PRO A 194 -0.86 -32.29 26.45
CA PRO A 194 0.56 -32.48 26.17
C PRO A 194 0.86 -32.57 24.65
N ASP A 195 -0.07 -33.12 23.89
CA ASP A 195 0.08 -33.33 22.45
C ASP A 195 -0.51 -32.18 21.62
N ASN A 196 -0.82 -31.06 22.22
CA ASN A 196 -1.36 -29.88 21.53
C ASN A 196 -0.36 -29.34 20.51
N VAL A 197 -0.73 -29.41 19.23
CA VAL A 197 0.14 -29.01 18.11
C VAL A 197 0.48 -27.52 18.17
N TYR A 198 -0.46 -26.67 18.53
CA TYR A 198 -0.22 -25.24 18.63
C TYR A 198 0.72 -24.86 19.78
N VAL A 199 0.61 -25.54 20.90
CA VAL A 199 1.52 -25.36 22.05
C VAL A 199 2.93 -25.78 21.66
N ASN A 200 3.07 -26.93 21.00
CA ASN A 200 4.38 -27.42 20.55
C ASN A 200 5.00 -26.49 19.51
N ALA A 201 4.25 -26.04 18.52
CA ALA A 201 4.69 -25.05 17.53
C ALA A 201 5.06 -23.70 18.19
N SER A 202 4.29 -23.23 19.17
CA SER A 202 4.53 -21.95 19.85
C SER A 202 5.86 -21.91 20.63
N ARG A 203 6.38 -23.05 21.02
CA ARG A 203 7.70 -23.15 21.69
C ARG A 203 8.85 -22.92 20.72
N GLN A 204 8.65 -23.24 19.45
CA GLN A 204 9.63 -23.01 18.39
C GLN A 204 9.67 -21.52 18.03
N GLY A 205 8.51 -20.90 17.73
CA GLY A 205 8.46 -19.49 17.31
C GLY A 205 7.09 -19.05 16.81
N PRO A 206 7.07 -18.07 15.90
CA PRO A 206 5.85 -17.61 15.23
C PRO A 206 5.16 -18.70 14.44
N ILE A 207 3.82 -18.69 14.45
CA ILE A 207 2.99 -19.71 13.79
C ILE A 207 2.16 -19.08 12.69
N ALA A 208 2.06 -19.73 11.54
CA ALA A 208 1.09 -19.42 10.50
C ALA A 208 0.13 -20.62 10.32
N ILE A 209 -1.16 -20.39 10.48
CA ILE A 209 -2.22 -21.34 10.14
C ILE A 209 -2.81 -20.91 8.82
N VAL A 210 -2.87 -21.83 7.86
CA VAL A 210 -3.52 -21.63 6.57
C VAL A 210 -4.76 -22.53 6.53
N MET A 211 -5.95 -21.91 6.40
CA MET A 211 -7.21 -22.64 6.26
C MET A 211 -7.69 -22.54 4.83
N ASP A 212 -7.51 -23.59 4.07
CA ASP A 212 -7.94 -23.66 2.67
C ASP A 212 -9.13 -24.62 2.51
N GLU A 213 -10.07 -24.27 1.61
CA GLU A 213 -11.32 -25.00 1.35
C GLU A 213 -12.22 -25.23 2.60
N CYS A 214 -11.92 -24.60 3.73
CA CYS A 214 -12.65 -24.79 5.00
C CYS A 214 -13.92 -23.93 5.13
N MET A 215 -14.37 -23.27 4.07
CA MET A 215 -15.44 -22.26 4.13
C MET A 215 -16.75 -22.79 4.74
N ASP A 216 -17.17 -24.00 4.35
CA ASP A 216 -18.40 -24.60 4.85
C ASP A 216 -18.28 -25.02 6.32
N LYS A 217 -17.13 -25.52 6.74
CA LYS A 217 -16.84 -25.87 8.14
C LYS A 217 -16.77 -24.62 9.03
N LEU A 218 -16.17 -23.53 8.52
CA LEU A 218 -16.10 -22.25 9.22
C LEU A 218 -17.49 -21.65 9.51
N CYS A 219 -18.45 -21.88 8.62
CA CYS A 219 -19.82 -21.43 8.80
C CYS A 219 -20.58 -22.15 9.90
N SER A 220 -20.20 -23.39 10.25
CA SER A 220 -20.97 -24.27 11.12
C SER A 220 -20.42 -24.47 12.55
N GLY A 221 -19.20 -24.01 12.87
CA GLY A 221 -18.51 -24.39 14.12
C GLY A 221 -18.39 -23.30 15.18
N SER A 222 -18.69 -23.62 16.44
CA SER A 222 -18.38 -22.77 17.60
C SER A 222 -16.89 -22.81 17.99
N SER A 223 -16.19 -23.91 17.71
CA SER A 223 -14.77 -24.14 18.01
C SER A 223 -13.85 -23.15 17.31
N VAL A 224 -14.28 -22.60 16.18
CA VAL A 224 -13.55 -21.61 15.39
C VAL A 224 -13.29 -20.31 16.18
N SER A 225 -14.24 -19.89 17.02
CA SER A 225 -14.05 -18.71 17.87
C SER A 225 -12.93 -18.93 18.88
N VAL A 226 -12.80 -20.14 19.40
CA VAL A 226 -11.71 -20.50 20.33
C VAL A 226 -10.37 -20.45 19.57
N LEU A 227 -10.29 -21.04 18.39
CA LEU A 227 -9.08 -21.05 17.56
C LEU A 227 -8.62 -19.65 17.18
N PHE A 228 -9.54 -18.74 16.80
CA PHE A 228 -9.19 -17.42 16.33
C PHE A 228 -8.92 -16.39 17.43
N HIS A 229 -9.49 -16.56 18.62
CA HIS A 229 -9.43 -15.54 19.65
C HIS A 229 -8.81 -16.02 20.96
N ALA A 230 -9.36 -17.09 21.54
CA ALA A 230 -8.93 -17.53 22.86
C ALA A 230 -7.57 -18.23 22.84
N LEU A 231 -7.36 -19.14 21.89
CA LEU A 231 -6.13 -19.92 21.79
C LEU A 231 -4.90 -19.03 21.53
N PRO A 232 -4.88 -18.13 20.54
CA PRO A 232 -3.75 -17.25 20.31
C PRO A 232 -3.37 -16.42 21.51
N SER A 233 -4.34 -15.83 22.20
CA SER A 233 -4.11 -15.02 23.40
C SER A 233 -3.46 -15.83 24.52
N LYS A 234 -3.89 -17.08 24.71
CA LYS A 234 -3.34 -17.98 25.71
C LYS A 234 -1.91 -18.43 25.35
N LEU A 235 -1.64 -18.71 24.06
CA LEU A 235 -0.30 -19.08 23.59
C LEU A 235 0.70 -17.95 23.78
N PHE A 236 0.32 -16.72 23.47
CA PHE A 236 1.15 -15.53 23.72
C PHE A 236 1.50 -15.36 25.20
N ALA A 237 0.55 -15.65 26.09
CA ALA A 237 0.79 -15.54 27.54
C ALA A 237 1.76 -16.63 28.05
N ARG A 238 1.83 -17.78 27.38
CA ARG A 238 2.63 -18.93 27.82
C ARG A 238 4.00 -19.05 27.17
N SER A 239 4.12 -18.67 25.89
CA SER A 239 5.33 -18.86 25.13
C SER A 239 5.94 -17.53 24.74
N ALA A 240 7.09 -17.19 25.33
CA ALA A 240 7.84 -15.99 24.96
C ALA A 240 8.38 -16.07 23.50
N ASN A 241 8.56 -17.27 22.97
CA ASN A 241 9.03 -17.49 21.61
C ASN A 241 7.93 -17.26 20.56
N CYS A 242 6.65 -17.49 20.92
CA CYS A 242 5.53 -17.26 20.04
C CYS A 242 5.26 -15.76 19.91
N THR A 243 6.06 -15.07 19.12
CA THR A 243 5.94 -13.61 18.93
C THR A 243 4.90 -13.21 17.89
N ALA A 244 4.36 -14.15 17.11
CA ALA A 244 3.28 -13.93 16.17
C ALA A 244 2.43 -15.19 15.96
N PHE A 245 1.15 -14.97 15.67
CA PHE A 245 0.19 -16.02 15.37
C PHE A 245 -0.69 -15.54 14.21
N TYR A 246 -0.49 -16.11 13.04
CA TYR A 246 -1.21 -15.75 11.83
C TYR A 246 -2.26 -16.80 11.51
N VAL A 247 -3.46 -16.38 11.14
CA VAL A 247 -4.48 -17.28 10.58
C VAL A 247 -4.91 -16.72 9.23
N PHE A 248 -4.51 -17.38 8.17
CA PHE A 248 -4.95 -17.06 6.82
C PHE A 248 -6.11 -17.94 6.42
N VAL A 249 -7.26 -17.32 6.18
CA VAL A 249 -8.46 -17.99 5.71
C VAL A 249 -8.67 -17.71 4.24
N VAL A 250 -8.74 -18.76 3.43
CA VAL A 250 -8.96 -18.68 2.00
C VAL A 250 -10.45 -18.78 1.70
N LEU A 251 -10.99 -17.77 1.02
CA LEU A 251 -12.39 -17.71 0.62
C LEU A 251 -12.53 -17.55 -0.90
N HIS A 252 -13.43 -18.32 -1.50
CA HIS A 252 -13.68 -18.26 -2.95
C HIS A 252 -14.47 -17.02 -3.38
N ASN A 253 -15.23 -16.41 -2.47
CA ASN A 253 -15.97 -15.19 -2.74
C ASN A 253 -16.12 -14.33 -1.49
N LEU A 254 -16.38 -13.02 -1.72
CA LEU A 254 -16.53 -12.03 -0.64
C LEU A 254 -17.84 -12.13 0.15
N ALA A 255 -18.87 -12.69 -0.46
CA ALA A 255 -20.19 -12.76 0.15
C ALA A 255 -20.87 -14.08 -0.24
N PRO A 256 -20.55 -15.19 0.46
CA PRO A 256 -21.25 -16.43 0.24
C PRO A 256 -22.75 -16.24 0.51
N ARG A 257 -23.59 -16.87 -0.32
CA ARG A 257 -25.06 -16.71 -0.23
C ARG A 257 -25.61 -17.22 1.10
N THR A 258 -24.92 -18.18 1.69
CA THR A 258 -25.28 -18.85 2.95
C THR A 258 -24.27 -18.53 4.06
N ALA A 259 -23.86 -17.26 4.19
CA ALA A 259 -22.98 -16.85 5.27
C ALA A 259 -23.70 -16.93 6.62
N ILE A 260 -23.82 -18.13 7.14
CA ILE A 260 -24.33 -18.44 8.47
C ILE A 260 -23.13 -18.76 9.36
N GLY A 261 -23.15 -18.28 10.60
CA GLY A 261 -22.12 -18.61 11.60
C GLY A 261 -20.94 -17.66 11.62
N ASN A 262 -19.72 -18.19 11.73
CA ASN A 262 -18.52 -17.41 12.09
C ASN A 262 -17.90 -16.58 10.97
N VAL A 263 -18.26 -16.77 9.70
CA VAL A 263 -17.65 -16.04 8.57
C VAL A 263 -17.86 -14.52 8.66
N PRO A 264 -19.05 -14.00 8.99
CA PRO A 264 -19.21 -12.57 9.23
C PRO A 264 -18.33 -12.04 10.36
N THR A 265 -18.28 -12.74 11.48
CA THR A 265 -17.44 -12.40 12.64
C THR A 265 -15.95 -12.45 12.28
N LEU A 266 -15.53 -13.48 11.55
CA LEU A 266 -14.17 -13.60 11.02
C LEU A 266 -13.78 -12.38 10.18
N LYS A 267 -14.65 -11.97 9.25
CA LYS A 267 -14.39 -10.81 8.38
C LYS A 267 -14.26 -9.51 9.16
N VAL A 268 -15.08 -9.31 10.17
CA VAL A 268 -15.02 -8.12 11.04
C VAL A 268 -13.73 -8.10 11.85
N ASN A 269 -13.25 -9.25 12.30
CA ASN A 269 -12.03 -9.36 13.10
C ASN A 269 -10.75 -9.54 12.24
N ALA A 270 -10.88 -9.67 10.91
CA ALA A 270 -9.73 -9.77 10.04
C ALA A 270 -8.93 -8.45 10.05
N LYS A 271 -7.63 -8.58 10.31
CA LYS A 271 -6.69 -7.45 10.29
C LYS A 271 -6.32 -7.06 8.87
N ILE A 272 -6.19 -8.05 8.00
CA ILE A 272 -5.82 -7.86 6.61
C ILE A 272 -6.79 -8.59 5.70
N HIS A 273 -7.19 -7.91 4.64
CA HIS A 273 -7.96 -8.48 3.55
C HIS A 273 -7.13 -8.41 2.27
N ILE A 274 -6.98 -9.54 1.60
CA ILE A 274 -6.22 -9.65 0.35
C ILE A 274 -7.19 -10.10 -0.73
N LEU A 275 -7.42 -9.24 -1.72
CA LEU A 275 -8.43 -9.43 -2.75
C LEU A 275 -7.76 -9.68 -4.09
N SER A 276 -8.06 -10.81 -4.71
CA SER A 276 -7.67 -11.08 -6.09
C SER A 276 -8.36 -10.11 -7.06
N CYS A 277 -7.63 -9.62 -8.03
CA CYS A 277 -8.21 -8.84 -9.11
C CYS A 277 -9.22 -9.63 -9.99
N HIS A 278 -9.34 -10.97 -9.81
CA HIS A 278 -10.36 -11.77 -10.50
C HIS A 278 -11.75 -11.72 -9.83
N ILE A 279 -11.89 -11.03 -8.69
CA ILE A 279 -13.19 -10.87 -8.02
C ILE A 279 -14.09 -9.97 -8.86
N PRO A 280 -15.38 -10.33 -9.06
CA PRO A 280 -16.33 -9.48 -9.78
C PRO A 280 -16.49 -8.10 -9.17
N GLN A 281 -16.62 -7.06 -10.00
CA GLN A 281 -16.72 -5.64 -9.57
C GLN A 281 -17.85 -5.39 -8.55
N PHE A 282 -18.97 -6.12 -8.64
CA PHE A 282 -20.06 -5.95 -7.68
C PHE A 282 -19.68 -6.45 -6.28
N GLN A 283 -18.87 -7.52 -6.18
CA GLN A 283 -18.37 -8.00 -4.90
C GLN A 283 -17.35 -7.02 -4.31
N PHE A 284 -16.46 -6.49 -5.15
CA PHE A 284 -15.53 -5.44 -4.73
C PHE A 284 -16.26 -4.19 -4.24
N SER A 285 -17.33 -3.77 -4.93
CA SER A 285 -18.16 -2.65 -4.49
C SER A 285 -18.80 -2.88 -3.12
N ARG A 286 -19.24 -4.10 -2.82
CA ARG A 286 -19.75 -4.48 -1.48
C ARG A 286 -18.65 -4.45 -0.43
N PHE A 287 -17.46 -4.90 -0.79
CA PHE A 287 -16.30 -4.84 0.11
C PHE A 287 -16.00 -3.39 0.49
N LEU A 288 -15.89 -2.49 -0.49
CA LEU A 288 -15.65 -1.08 -0.25
C LEU A 288 -16.75 -0.43 0.62
N TYR A 289 -18.01 -0.81 0.39
CA TYR A 289 -19.10 -0.35 1.24
C TYR A 289 -18.88 -0.73 2.71
N SER A 290 -18.31 -1.89 2.98
CA SER A 290 -18.06 -2.36 4.36
C SER A 290 -16.77 -1.83 4.98
N TYR A 291 -15.75 -1.54 4.17
CA TYR A 291 -14.40 -1.29 4.67
C TYR A 291 -13.78 0.06 4.27
N ALA A 292 -14.44 0.86 3.42
CA ALA A 292 -13.90 2.13 2.96
C ALA A 292 -14.63 3.36 3.56
N HIS A 293 -15.10 3.25 4.81
CA HIS A 293 -15.88 4.32 5.46
C HIS A 293 -15.10 5.64 5.62
N ASN A 294 -13.78 5.55 5.75
CA ASN A 294 -12.90 6.70 5.96
C ASN A 294 -12.38 7.30 4.65
N ILE A 295 -12.85 6.80 3.50
CA ILE A 295 -12.44 7.28 2.19
C ILE A 295 -13.57 8.13 1.59
N SER A 296 -13.25 9.28 0.99
CA SER A 296 -14.23 10.09 0.29
C SER A 296 -14.89 9.33 -0.87
N LYS A 297 -16.13 9.68 -1.19
CA LYS A 297 -16.91 9.00 -2.24
C LYS A 297 -16.17 9.02 -3.59
N GLU A 298 -15.52 10.11 -3.88
CA GLU A 298 -14.77 10.33 -5.11
C GLU A 298 -13.56 9.38 -5.18
N LEU A 299 -12.81 9.24 -4.10
CA LEU A 299 -11.68 8.31 -4.07
C LEU A 299 -12.13 6.84 -4.04
N VAL A 300 -13.30 6.53 -3.47
CA VAL A 300 -13.89 5.19 -3.60
C VAL A 300 -14.18 4.86 -5.07
N VAL A 301 -14.68 5.82 -5.85
CA VAL A 301 -14.90 5.61 -7.30
C VAL A 301 -13.57 5.45 -8.03
N LEU A 302 -12.56 6.25 -7.69
CA LEU A 302 -11.23 6.14 -8.26
C LEU A 302 -10.60 4.78 -7.94
N LEU A 303 -10.74 4.30 -6.71
CA LEU A 303 -10.27 2.98 -6.30
C LEU A 303 -10.98 1.84 -7.07
N LYS A 304 -12.28 1.98 -7.35
CA LYS A 304 -13.01 1.03 -8.21
C LYS A 304 -12.50 1.03 -9.65
N ALA A 305 -12.23 2.20 -10.20
CA ALA A 305 -11.68 2.34 -11.55
C ALA A 305 -10.27 1.75 -11.62
N TYR A 306 -9.44 2.00 -10.61
CA TYR A 306 -8.12 1.41 -10.51
C TYR A 306 -8.16 -0.12 -10.38
N PHE A 307 -9.08 -0.66 -9.58
CA PHE A 307 -9.28 -2.11 -9.50
C PHE A 307 -9.69 -2.71 -10.84
N ALA A 308 -10.56 -2.04 -11.62
CA ALA A 308 -10.91 -2.45 -12.96
C ALA A 308 -9.72 -2.41 -13.91
N TYR A 309 -8.86 -1.40 -13.79
CA TYR A 309 -7.59 -1.32 -14.52
C TYR A 309 -6.68 -2.51 -14.20
N LEU A 310 -6.51 -2.87 -12.92
CA LEU A 310 -5.73 -4.04 -12.51
C LEU A 310 -6.29 -5.33 -13.10
N GLN A 311 -7.62 -5.51 -13.11
CA GLN A 311 -8.28 -6.68 -13.72
C GLN A 311 -7.92 -6.85 -15.20
N GLN A 312 -7.79 -5.76 -15.93
CA GLN A 312 -7.49 -5.79 -17.36
C GLN A 312 -6.01 -5.96 -17.66
N ASN A 313 -5.15 -5.31 -16.89
CA ASN A 313 -3.74 -5.13 -17.22
C ASN A 313 -2.78 -5.94 -16.33
N GLN A 314 -3.20 -6.31 -15.11
CA GLN A 314 -2.34 -6.95 -14.11
C GLN A 314 -3.07 -8.08 -13.37
N LYS A 315 -3.43 -9.12 -14.10
CA LYS A 315 -4.32 -10.21 -13.64
C LYS A 315 -3.91 -10.89 -12.33
N PHE A 316 -2.63 -10.96 -12.02
CA PHE A 316 -2.12 -11.62 -10.81
C PHE A 316 -1.71 -10.62 -9.71
N SER A 317 -2.14 -9.37 -9.82
CA SER A 317 -2.01 -8.41 -8.71
C SER A 317 -3.12 -8.62 -7.69
N TRP A 318 -2.83 -8.23 -6.46
CA TRP A 318 -3.73 -8.37 -5.32
C TRP A 318 -3.91 -7.02 -4.65
N LEU A 319 -5.14 -6.63 -4.38
CA LEU A 319 -5.42 -5.47 -3.57
C LEU A 319 -5.46 -5.89 -2.10
N THR A 320 -4.66 -5.23 -1.26
CA THR A 320 -4.65 -5.48 0.18
C THR A 320 -5.25 -4.30 0.93
N ALA A 321 -6.03 -4.61 1.95
CA ALA A 321 -6.57 -3.62 2.88
C ALA A 321 -6.24 -4.03 4.31
N PHE A 322 -5.50 -3.17 5.02
CA PHE A 322 -5.26 -3.29 6.46
C PHE A 322 -6.37 -2.58 7.20
N TYR A 323 -7.12 -3.32 8.02
CA TYR A 323 -8.29 -2.79 8.65
C TYR A 323 -8.11 -2.50 10.15
N SER A 324 -7.58 -3.44 10.92
CA SER A 324 -7.39 -3.27 12.36
C SER A 324 -6.33 -4.24 12.89
N PRO A 325 -5.52 -3.85 13.87
CA PRO A 325 -5.27 -2.48 14.33
C PRO A 325 -4.67 -1.60 13.24
N ASP A 326 -4.57 -0.29 13.50
CA ASP A 326 -4.06 0.66 12.52
C ASP A 326 -2.66 0.29 12.03
N PRO A 327 -2.38 0.42 10.74
CA PRO A 327 -1.03 0.28 10.21
C PRO A 327 -0.12 1.39 10.77
N VAL A 328 1.19 1.23 10.63
CA VAL A 328 2.17 2.24 11.08
C VAL A 328 1.97 3.61 10.43
N SER A 329 1.31 3.64 9.30
CA SER A 329 0.84 4.85 8.62
C SER A 329 -0.47 4.60 7.90
N ASP A 330 -1.38 5.58 7.90
CA ASP A 330 -2.61 5.52 7.10
C ASP A 330 -2.34 5.41 5.59
N SER A 331 -1.18 5.86 5.12
CA SER A 331 -0.74 5.70 3.73
C SER A 331 -0.64 4.24 3.31
N PHE A 332 -0.40 3.34 4.24
CA PHE A 332 -0.20 1.90 4.01
C PHE A 332 -1.45 1.07 4.23
N ARG A 333 -2.58 1.70 4.55
CA ARG A 333 -3.85 1.00 4.77
C ARG A 333 -4.32 0.24 3.52
N TRP A 334 -4.02 0.76 2.35
CA TRP A 334 -4.33 0.15 1.08
C TRP A 334 -3.05 -0.01 0.26
N CYS A 335 -2.75 -1.24 -0.14
CA CYS A 335 -1.59 -1.56 -0.96
C CYS A 335 -1.98 -2.48 -2.12
N VAL A 336 -1.15 -2.48 -3.15
CA VAL A 336 -1.20 -3.49 -4.20
C VAL A 336 0.01 -4.40 -4.03
N LEU A 337 -0.21 -5.71 -3.98
CA LEU A 337 0.83 -6.69 -4.23
C LEU A 337 0.85 -6.92 -5.73
N ASP A 338 1.92 -6.55 -6.37
CA ASP A 338 2.07 -6.75 -7.81
C ASP A 338 2.42 -8.20 -8.15
N GLN A 339 2.58 -8.50 -9.43
CA GLN A 339 2.94 -9.85 -9.91
C GLN A 339 4.31 -10.33 -9.43
N ARG A 340 5.17 -9.44 -8.95
CA ARG A 340 6.50 -9.71 -8.41
C ARG A 340 6.52 -9.68 -6.87
N TYR A 341 5.34 -9.59 -6.27
CA TYR A 341 5.14 -9.45 -4.82
C TYR A 341 5.71 -8.16 -4.22
N ALA A 342 5.99 -7.13 -5.04
CA ALA A 342 6.27 -5.80 -4.52
C ALA A 342 5.02 -5.23 -3.83
N ILE A 343 5.21 -4.65 -2.64
CA ILE A 343 4.11 -4.09 -1.84
C ILE A 343 4.05 -2.58 -2.10
N LEU A 344 3.13 -2.18 -2.95
CA LEU A 344 2.98 -0.80 -3.41
C LEU A 344 1.86 -0.09 -2.64
N PRO A 345 2.17 0.87 -1.76
CA PRO A 345 1.14 1.65 -1.07
C PRO A 345 0.33 2.50 -2.03
N LEU A 346 -0.98 2.54 -1.84
CA LEU A 346 -1.87 3.40 -2.63
C LEU A 346 -1.95 4.83 -2.08
N ASN A 347 -1.44 5.08 -0.88
CA ASN A 347 -1.38 6.41 -0.27
C ASN A 347 -2.71 7.19 -0.34
N ILE A 348 -3.83 6.52 -0.05
CA ILE A 348 -5.18 7.10 -0.20
C ILE A 348 -5.33 8.40 0.55
N ASN A 349 -4.77 8.51 1.76
CA ASN A 349 -4.77 9.71 2.58
C ASN A 349 -4.02 10.89 1.93
N ILE A 350 -2.96 10.63 1.15
CA ILE A 350 -2.22 11.64 0.37
C ILE A 350 -3.04 12.01 -0.87
N GLN A 351 -3.61 11.03 -1.57
CA GLN A 351 -4.48 11.28 -2.72
C GLN A 351 -5.69 12.14 -2.33
N GLU A 352 -6.23 11.96 -1.13
CA GLU A 352 -7.32 12.80 -0.61
C GLU A 352 -6.90 14.26 -0.43
N LYS A 353 -5.67 14.49 0.00
CA LYS A 353 -5.09 15.84 0.09
C LYS A 353 -4.86 16.44 -1.30
N PHE A 354 -4.38 15.65 -2.28
CA PHE A 354 -4.28 16.12 -3.68
C PHE A 354 -5.66 16.48 -4.25
N PHE A 355 -6.68 15.68 -3.99
CA PHE A 355 -8.04 15.99 -4.40
C PHE A 355 -8.55 17.28 -3.75
N ARG A 356 -8.27 17.51 -2.48
CA ARG A 356 -8.60 18.78 -1.80
C ARG A 356 -7.86 19.97 -2.43
N ALA A 357 -6.56 19.83 -2.73
CA ALA A 357 -5.78 20.87 -3.37
C ALA A 357 -6.29 21.16 -4.79
N SER A 358 -6.60 20.14 -5.59
CA SER A 358 -7.15 20.33 -6.94
C SER A 358 -8.47 21.10 -6.93
N LYS A 359 -9.35 20.83 -5.95
CA LYS A 359 -10.58 21.62 -5.75
C LYS A 359 -10.30 23.09 -5.42
N LEU A 360 -9.24 23.41 -4.67
CA LEU A 360 -8.83 24.79 -4.41
C LEU A 360 -8.39 25.47 -5.71
N ILE A 361 -7.58 24.80 -6.52
CA ILE A 361 -7.12 25.33 -7.82
C ILE A 361 -8.31 25.55 -8.76
N ILE A 362 -9.24 24.59 -8.87
CA ILE A 362 -10.43 24.71 -9.73
C ILE A 362 -11.30 25.88 -9.31
N LYS A 363 -11.62 25.99 -8.02
CA LYS A 363 -12.42 27.11 -7.50
C LYS A 363 -11.74 28.47 -7.74
N PHE A 364 -10.43 28.51 -7.56
CA PHE A 364 -9.66 29.71 -7.88
C PHE A 364 -9.76 30.06 -9.37
N ALA A 365 -9.57 29.10 -10.27
CA ALA A 365 -9.67 29.29 -11.71
C ALA A 365 -11.06 29.80 -12.14
N GLU A 366 -12.12 29.24 -11.53
CA GLU A 366 -13.51 29.70 -11.77
C GLU A 366 -13.71 31.15 -11.33
N ALA A 367 -13.23 31.52 -10.13
CA ALA A 367 -13.33 32.86 -9.59
C ALA A 367 -12.57 33.90 -10.41
N HIS A 368 -11.42 33.53 -10.99
CA HIS A 368 -10.53 34.41 -11.74
C HIS A 368 -10.61 34.25 -13.26
N LYS A 369 -11.59 33.50 -13.76
CA LYS A 369 -11.74 33.21 -15.21
C LYS A 369 -11.67 34.43 -16.10
N ALA A 370 -12.30 35.55 -15.72
CA ALA A 370 -12.28 36.79 -16.47
C ALA A 370 -10.89 37.45 -16.52
N GLN A 371 -10.09 37.28 -15.46
CA GLN A 371 -8.73 37.82 -15.37
C GLN A 371 -7.73 36.98 -16.14
N LEU A 372 -7.87 35.64 -16.07
CA LEU A 372 -7.02 34.69 -16.79
C LEU A 372 -7.17 34.78 -18.32
N VAL A 373 -8.39 35.06 -18.81
CA VAL A 373 -8.64 35.23 -20.25
C VAL A 373 -8.10 36.57 -20.78
N LYS A 374 -8.05 37.62 -19.96
CA LYS A 374 -7.63 38.96 -20.37
C LYS A 374 -6.12 39.19 -20.37
N ARG A 375 -5.32 38.30 -19.78
CA ARG A 375 -3.87 38.42 -19.87
C ARG A 375 -3.40 38.09 -21.28
N PRO A 376 -2.75 39.03 -22.00
CA PRO A 376 -2.00 38.69 -23.20
C PRO A 376 -0.94 37.66 -22.78
N LYS A 377 -0.73 36.62 -23.60
CA LYS A 377 0.43 35.72 -23.42
C LYS A 377 1.64 36.62 -23.24
N LEU A 378 2.26 36.61 -22.06
CA LEU A 378 3.55 37.23 -21.86
C LEU A 378 4.46 36.66 -22.95
N THR A 379 4.72 37.47 -23.96
CA THR A 379 5.75 37.20 -24.94
C THR A 379 7.02 36.93 -24.15
N VAL A 380 7.56 35.74 -24.33
CA VAL A 380 8.85 35.31 -23.82
C VAL A 380 9.77 36.52 -23.81
N PHE A 381 10.31 36.88 -22.66
CA PHE A 381 11.37 37.88 -22.59
C PHE A 381 12.41 37.48 -23.60
N GLU A 382 12.55 38.26 -24.68
CA GLU A 382 13.72 38.13 -25.54
C GLU A 382 14.92 38.27 -24.63
N PRO A 383 15.86 37.31 -24.66
CA PRO A 383 17.06 37.43 -23.85
C PRO A 383 17.68 38.80 -24.16
N ILE A 384 17.82 39.64 -23.14
CA ILE A 384 18.51 40.91 -23.24
C ILE A 384 19.84 40.60 -23.93
N SER A 385 20.01 41.08 -25.16
CA SER A 385 21.25 40.91 -25.92
C SER A 385 22.39 41.37 -24.99
N PRO A 386 23.45 40.60 -24.87
CA PRO A 386 24.57 41.00 -24.02
C PRO A 386 25.04 42.39 -24.48
N PRO A 387 25.38 43.32 -23.54
CA PRO A 387 25.86 44.62 -23.89
C PRO A 387 27.02 44.47 -24.88
N PRO A 388 27.14 45.37 -25.87
CA PRO A 388 28.21 45.29 -26.86
C PRO A 388 29.55 45.31 -26.09
N PRO A 389 30.53 44.49 -26.50
CA PRO A 389 31.83 44.45 -25.86
C PRO A 389 32.42 45.86 -25.81
N GLU A 390 32.85 46.26 -24.60
CA GLU A 390 33.57 47.51 -24.44
C GLU A 390 34.73 47.59 -25.44
N PRO A 391 34.98 48.75 -26.05
CA PRO A 391 36.07 48.87 -27.01
C PRO A 391 37.37 48.58 -26.27
N GLN A 392 37.92 47.40 -26.54
CA GLN A 392 39.26 47.07 -26.06
C GLN A 392 40.22 48.08 -26.61
N VAL A 393 40.90 48.73 -25.71
CA VAL A 393 42.01 49.65 -25.94
C VAL A 393 43.08 48.93 -26.74
N GLN A 394 43.04 49.03 -28.08
CA GLN A 394 44.09 48.61 -29.00
C GLN A 394 45.32 49.50 -28.93
N ALA A 395 45.55 50.24 -27.87
CA ALA A 395 46.62 51.21 -27.70
C ALA A 395 47.92 50.65 -27.08
N GLU A 396 47.92 49.41 -26.56
CA GLU A 396 49.13 48.91 -25.89
C GLU A 396 49.95 47.84 -26.64
N GLN A 397 49.53 47.40 -27.82
CA GLN A 397 50.30 46.43 -28.59
C GLN A 397 51.17 47.05 -29.72
N GLN A 398 51.05 48.32 -30.02
CA GLN A 398 51.94 48.99 -31.00
C GLN A 398 53.21 49.57 -30.39
N GLN A 399 53.36 49.64 -29.08
CA GLN A 399 54.59 50.15 -28.43
C GLN A 399 55.63 49.05 -28.06
N ARG A 400 55.33 47.77 -28.27
CA ARG A 400 56.27 46.67 -27.98
C ARG A 400 56.97 46.09 -29.21
N GLN A 401 56.76 46.64 -30.40
CA GLN A 401 57.50 46.25 -31.60
C GLN A 401 58.49 47.29 -32.15
N GLN A 402 58.83 48.31 -31.35
CA GLN A 402 59.86 49.29 -31.68
C GLN A 402 60.85 49.50 -30.52
N GLN A 403 61.22 48.43 -29.84
CA GLN A 403 62.46 48.41 -29.03
C GLN A 403 63.17 47.08 -29.25
#